data_f585e4f5f9fa186f5fe5f402f0204aa0
#
_entry.id   f585e4f5f9fa186f5fe5f402f0204aa0
#
_cell.length_a   1.000
_cell.length_b   1.000
_cell.length_c   1.000
_cell.angle_alpha   90.00
_cell.angle_beta   90.00
_cell.angle_gamma   90.00
#
_symmetry.space_group_name_H-M   'P 1'
#
loop_
_entity.id
_entity.type
_entity.pdbx_description
1 polymer ?
#
loop_
_entity_poly.entity_id
_entity_poly.type
_entity_poly.pdbx_seq_one_letter_code
_entity_poly.pdbx_strand_id
1 'polypeptide(L)'
;MKRFRPQSGFVVQAFRFALDPNAAQETALRSHCGGARAAYNWAVGWVSASWWQRRAEETYGIGEGELTQWRPWSLPALRKEFNAVKRTDPRFAGWWEDNSKEAYFTGLANAAAAFDNYATSKQGKRRGKKVGMPRFKSKRKARLSCRFTTGTIRVEPGGRHATQPRLGTTRVHEPTAKLLGPLRAGRARILSATVRHERGRWFVSFQVETAREIRRVTRPDVAVGIDLGVKTLAVLADSTGEIRTIANPRHLDTALRHLRRASHIASRRRGPDRRTGQKPSKRWEKANTRRNKVHHRVANLRTDALHKLTTAVTAEFGTVVVEDLNVAGMLRNRHLARRIADAGFGEIGRQLTYKPSGTAAVSWPPTAGSPPPRPVPGAAR
;
A
#
# COMPACT_ATOMS: atom_id res chain seq x y z
N MET A 1 -5.31 -16.95 7.66
CA MET A 1 -5.95 -15.96 8.58
C MET A 1 -7.35 -15.63 8.08
N LYS A 2 -8.38 -15.72 8.95
CA LYS A 2 -9.73 -15.26 8.59
C LYS A 2 -9.67 -13.76 8.26
N ARG A 3 -10.22 -13.37 7.11
CA ARG A 3 -10.28 -11.98 6.68
C ARG A 3 -11.27 -11.23 7.59
N PHE A 4 -10.87 -10.10 8.14
CA PHE A 4 -11.78 -9.24 8.91
C PHE A 4 -12.98 -8.88 8.03
N ARG A 5 -14.19 -9.09 8.55
CA ARG A 5 -15.44 -8.66 7.92
C ARG A 5 -16.00 -7.50 8.74
N PRO A 6 -16.30 -6.35 8.12
CA PRO A 6 -16.97 -5.27 8.83
C PRO A 6 -18.38 -5.67 9.26
N GLN A 7 -18.91 -4.97 10.23
CA GLN A 7 -20.30 -5.11 10.65
C GLN A 7 -21.25 -4.72 9.50
N SER A 8 -22.50 -5.22 9.55
CA SER A 8 -23.53 -4.80 8.57
C SER A 8 -23.70 -3.28 8.63
N GLY A 9 -23.76 -2.64 7.47
CA GLY A 9 -23.81 -1.18 7.37
C GLY A 9 -22.47 -0.45 7.56
N PHE A 10 -21.36 -1.18 7.80
CA PHE A 10 -20.02 -0.59 7.94
C PHE A 10 -19.10 -1.00 6.78
N VAL A 11 -18.10 -0.16 6.55
CA VAL A 11 -17.02 -0.42 5.58
C VAL A 11 -15.66 -0.19 6.22
N VAL A 12 -14.62 -0.88 5.72
CA VAL A 12 -13.25 -0.60 6.14
C VAL A 12 -12.62 0.41 5.19
N GLN A 13 -12.22 1.54 5.76
CA GLN A 13 -11.57 2.63 5.02
C GLN A 13 -10.20 2.95 5.60
N ALA A 14 -9.27 3.37 4.76
CA ALA A 14 -7.95 3.83 5.17
C ALA A 14 -7.86 5.36 5.16
N PHE A 15 -7.45 5.92 6.31
CA PHE A 15 -7.14 7.35 6.43
C PHE A 15 -5.63 7.50 6.60
N ARG A 16 -5.00 8.22 5.69
CA ARG A 16 -3.55 8.40 5.66
C ARG A 16 -3.17 9.85 5.87
N PHE A 17 -2.23 10.07 6.82
CA PHE A 17 -1.72 11.38 7.17
C PHE A 17 -0.19 11.38 7.13
N ALA A 18 0.40 12.50 6.70
CA ALA A 18 1.84 12.71 6.78
C ALA A 18 2.23 13.10 8.21
N LEU A 19 3.24 12.44 8.76
CA LEU A 19 3.79 12.72 10.08
C LEU A 19 4.93 13.74 10.00
N ASP A 20 5.04 14.53 11.04
CA ASP A 20 6.13 15.49 11.29
C ASP A 20 6.84 15.10 12.61
N PRO A 21 7.60 14.01 12.62
CA PRO A 21 8.29 13.55 13.81
C PRO A 21 9.52 14.42 14.11
N ASN A 22 9.77 14.69 15.39
CA ASN A 22 11.05 15.22 15.85
C ASN A 22 12.16 14.14 15.74
N ALA A 23 13.42 14.50 16.04
CA ALA A 23 14.56 13.59 15.88
C ALA A 23 14.45 12.32 16.74
N ALA A 24 13.97 12.44 17.98
CA ALA A 24 13.77 11.31 18.89
C ALA A 24 12.67 10.38 18.36
N GLN A 25 11.54 10.94 17.93
CA GLN A 25 10.44 10.18 17.33
C GLN A 25 10.84 9.52 16.02
N GLU A 26 11.65 10.18 15.17
CA GLU A 26 12.18 9.54 13.96
C GLU A 26 13.07 8.36 14.29
N THR A 27 13.90 8.48 15.32
CA THR A 27 14.73 7.36 15.80
C THR A 27 13.89 6.21 16.29
N ALA A 28 12.86 6.46 17.09
CA ALA A 28 11.92 5.47 17.57
C ALA A 28 11.14 4.78 16.42
N LEU A 29 10.66 5.55 15.43
CA LEU A 29 10.01 5.03 14.22
C LEU A 29 10.94 4.09 13.43
N ARG A 30 12.22 4.47 13.30
CA ARG A 30 13.23 3.64 12.64
C ARG A 30 13.53 2.37 13.41
N SER A 31 13.61 2.45 14.75
CA SER A 31 13.79 1.31 15.64
C SER A 31 12.65 0.30 15.50
N HIS A 32 11.39 0.73 15.60
CA HIS A 32 10.23 -0.14 15.41
C HIS A 32 10.22 -0.85 14.05
N CYS A 33 10.52 -0.13 12.97
CA CYS A 33 10.65 -0.73 11.64
C CYS A 33 11.85 -1.68 11.54
N GLY A 34 12.92 -1.38 12.28
CA GLY A 34 14.10 -2.26 12.44
C GLY A 34 13.72 -3.56 13.15
N GLY A 35 12.97 -3.47 14.24
CA GLY A 35 12.44 -4.60 14.99
C GLY A 35 11.56 -5.52 14.14
N ALA A 36 10.66 -4.93 13.36
CA ALA A 36 9.84 -5.69 12.41
C ALA A 36 10.69 -6.45 11.39
N ARG A 37 11.75 -5.82 10.85
CA ARG A 37 12.68 -6.48 9.92
C ARG A 37 13.49 -7.59 10.61
N ALA A 38 13.97 -7.35 11.81
CA ALA A 38 14.77 -8.31 12.57
C ALA A 38 13.95 -9.56 12.91
N ALA A 39 12.72 -9.40 13.41
CA ALA A 39 11.81 -10.50 13.69
C ALA A 39 11.40 -11.28 12.42
N TYR A 40 11.20 -10.58 11.29
CA TYR A 40 11.00 -11.25 9.99
C TYR A 40 12.20 -12.15 9.63
N ASN A 41 13.41 -11.61 9.73
CA ASN A 41 14.61 -12.36 9.39
C ASN A 41 14.85 -13.54 10.34
N TRP A 42 14.60 -13.35 11.65
CA TRP A 42 14.64 -14.42 12.61
C TRP A 42 13.67 -15.55 12.22
N ALA A 43 12.42 -15.23 11.93
CA ALA A 43 11.42 -16.22 11.55
C ALA A 43 11.79 -16.97 10.25
N VAL A 44 12.31 -16.25 9.25
CA VAL A 44 12.81 -16.88 8.01
C VAL A 44 13.95 -17.83 8.33
N GLY A 45 14.94 -17.42 9.13
CA GLY A 45 16.05 -18.27 9.52
C GLY A 45 15.60 -19.50 10.33
N TRP A 46 14.72 -19.28 11.32
CA TRP A 46 14.20 -20.34 12.18
C TRP A 46 13.45 -21.42 11.40
N VAL A 47 12.52 -21.03 10.51
CA VAL A 47 11.78 -22.00 9.67
C VAL A 47 12.70 -22.66 8.66
N SER A 48 13.56 -21.89 7.98
CA SER A 48 14.44 -22.44 6.94
C SER A 48 15.46 -23.41 7.49
N ALA A 49 15.87 -23.29 8.76
CA ALA A 49 16.84 -24.20 9.39
C ALA A 49 16.34 -25.66 9.36
N SER A 50 15.05 -25.90 9.68
CA SER A 50 14.51 -27.27 9.60
C SER A 50 14.49 -27.82 8.17
N TRP A 51 14.31 -26.97 7.16
CA TRP A 51 14.32 -27.40 5.76
C TRP A 51 15.73 -27.75 5.28
N TRP A 52 16.71 -26.96 5.65
CA TRP A 52 18.08 -27.25 5.29
C TRP A 52 18.62 -28.47 6.04
N GLN A 53 18.23 -28.62 7.32
CA GLN A 53 18.61 -29.77 8.14
C GLN A 53 18.06 -31.07 7.52
N ARG A 54 16.75 -31.13 7.25
CA ARG A 54 16.14 -32.31 6.60
C ARG A 54 16.83 -32.65 5.27
N ARG A 55 17.11 -31.64 4.46
CA ARG A 55 17.76 -31.87 3.16
C ARG A 55 19.17 -32.44 3.34
N ALA A 56 19.89 -32.00 4.36
CA ALA A 56 21.19 -32.58 4.70
C ALA A 56 21.03 -34.03 5.17
N GLU A 57 20.10 -34.30 6.07
CA GLU A 57 19.78 -35.63 6.59
C GLU A 57 19.41 -36.62 5.47
N GLU A 58 18.57 -36.17 4.53
CA GLU A 58 18.20 -36.92 3.32
C GLU A 58 19.44 -37.33 2.48
N THR A 59 20.44 -36.45 2.38
CA THR A 59 21.70 -36.76 1.65
C THR A 59 22.58 -37.77 2.37
N TYR A 60 22.40 -37.94 3.68
CA TYR A 60 23.09 -38.98 4.48
C TYR A 60 22.29 -40.29 4.58
N GLY A 61 21.14 -40.40 3.87
CA GLY A 61 20.33 -41.62 3.84
C GLY A 61 19.49 -41.85 5.10
N ILE A 62 19.26 -40.80 5.92
CA ILE A 62 18.40 -40.89 7.11
C ILE A 62 16.96 -41.14 6.66
N GLY A 63 16.30 -42.13 7.27
CA GLY A 63 14.92 -42.50 6.94
C GLY A 63 13.89 -41.40 7.28
N GLU A 64 12.78 -41.38 6.56
CA GLU A 64 11.79 -40.29 6.68
C GLU A 64 11.23 -40.12 8.11
N GLY A 65 11.11 -41.20 8.89
CA GLY A 65 10.65 -41.19 10.29
C GLY A 65 11.64 -40.59 11.28
N GLU A 66 12.92 -40.50 10.94
CA GLU A 66 14.01 -40.01 11.79
C GLU A 66 14.44 -38.58 11.40
N LEU A 67 13.91 -38.04 10.30
CA LEU A 67 14.23 -36.70 9.84
C LEU A 67 13.76 -35.64 10.84
N THR A 68 14.54 -34.55 10.94
CA THR A 68 14.17 -33.36 11.72
C THR A 68 12.74 -32.90 11.40
N GLN A 69 11.91 -32.69 12.41
CA GLN A 69 10.53 -32.22 12.22
C GLN A 69 10.45 -30.82 11.59
N TRP A 70 9.45 -30.63 10.70
CA TRP A 70 9.18 -29.33 10.10
C TRP A 70 8.80 -28.30 11.15
N ARG A 71 9.48 -27.18 11.17
CA ARG A 71 9.09 -26.04 12.02
C ARG A 71 7.87 -25.33 11.43
N PRO A 72 6.79 -25.15 12.22
CA PRO A 72 5.57 -24.52 11.77
C PRO A 72 5.78 -23.02 11.54
N TRP A 73 5.31 -22.49 10.41
CA TRP A 73 5.39 -21.06 10.09
C TRP A 73 4.09 -20.29 10.34
N SER A 74 3.10 -20.87 11.01
CA SER A 74 1.89 -20.16 11.39
C SER A 74 2.23 -18.99 12.33
N LEU A 75 1.47 -17.89 12.25
CA LEU A 75 1.72 -16.72 13.08
C LEU A 75 1.69 -17.02 14.59
N PRO A 76 0.74 -17.83 15.12
CA PRO A 76 0.77 -18.23 16.53
C PRO A 76 2.05 -18.97 16.92
N ALA A 77 2.48 -19.94 16.12
CA ALA A 77 3.71 -20.69 16.37
C ALA A 77 4.94 -19.78 16.38
N LEU A 78 5.09 -18.93 15.35
CA LEU A 78 6.19 -17.97 15.29
C LEU A 78 6.19 -17.00 16.48
N ARG A 79 5.03 -16.59 16.99
CA ARG A 79 4.91 -15.73 18.18
C ARG A 79 5.36 -16.47 19.45
N LYS A 80 4.95 -17.73 19.63
CA LYS A 80 5.33 -18.56 20.76
C LYS A 80 6.85 -18.68 20.82
N GLU A 81 7.46 -19.14 19.75
CA GLU A 81 8.92 -19.36 19.68
C GLU A 81 9.72 -18.06 19.81
N PHE A 82 9.29 -16.98 19.13
CA PHE A 82 9.93 -15.69 19.27
C PHE A 82 9.88 -15.14 20.70
N ASN A 83 8.76 -15.31 21.39
CA ASN A 83 8.63 -14.87 22.78
C ASN A 83 9.52 -15.65 23.74
N ALA A 84 9.81 -16.92 23.46
CA ALA A 84 10.73 -17.73 24.26
C ALA A 84 12.18 -17.23 24.13
N VAL A 85 12.60 -16.81 22.92
CA VAL A 85 14.00 -16.50 22.65
C VAL A 85 14.37 -15.01 22.69
N LYS A 86 13.42 -14.09 22.55
CA LYS A 86 13.71 -12.64 22.38
C LYS A 86 14.51 -12.01 23.52
N ARG A 87 14.48 -12.61 24.74
CA ARG A 87 15.19 -12.11 25.92
C ARG A 87 16.63 -12.59 25.96
N THR A 88 16.91 -13.76 25.41
CA THR A 88 18.19 -14.44 25.47
C THR A 88 18.97 -14.36 24.17
N ASP A 89 18.28 -14.24 23.03
CA ASP A 89 18.91 -14.12 21.72
C ASP A 89 19.67 -12.78 21.61
N PRO A 90 21.01 -12.80 21.39
CA PRO A 90 21.83 -11.58 21.32
C PRO A 90 21.37 -10.58 20.27
N ARG A 91 20.61 -11.05 19.27
CA ARG A 91 20.02 -10.19 18.22
C ARG A 91 18.91 -9.30 18.74
N PHE A 92 18.35 -9.55 19.93
CA PHE A 92 17.20 -8.82 20.50
C PHE A 92 17.41 -8.41 21.95
N ALA A 93 18.14 -9.16 22.75
CA ALA A 93 18.21 -9.05 24.22
C ALA A 93 18.46 -7.62 24.73
N GLY A 94 19.33 -6.85 24.06
CA GLY A 94 19.70 -5.51 24.51
C GLY A 94 18.76 -4.38 24.08
N TRP A 95 17.70 -4.64 23.29
CA TRP A 95 16.86 -3.55 22.72
C TRP A 95 15.42 -3.95 22.43
N TRP A 96 15.00 -5.19 22.75
CA TRP A 96 13.64 -5.62 22.43
C TRP A 96 12.57 -4.83 23.23
N GLU A 97 12.92 -4.34 24.40
CA GLU A 97 12.03 -3.56 25.28
C GLU A 97 11.78 -2.14 24.78
N ASP A 98 12.66 -1.58 23.98
CA ASP A 98 12.54 -0.23 23.43
C ASP A 98 11.36 -0.11 22.44
N ASN A 99 10.94 -1.23 21.88
CA ASN A 99 9.92 -1.25 20.86
C ASN A 99 8.62 -1.88 21.34
N SER A 100 7.52 -1.45 20.74
CA SER A 100 6.23 -2.12 20.94
C SER A 100 6.31 -3.58 20.45
N LYS A 101 5.68 -4.51 21.17
CA LYS A 101 5.50 -5.90 20.73
C LYS A 101 4.93 -6.02 19.32
N GLU A 102 4.13 -5.05 18.90
CA GLU A 102 3.49 -4.99 17.58
C GLU A 102 4.52 -4.83 16.45
N ALA A 103 5.68 -4.21 16.73
CA ALA A 103 6.78 -4.13 15.77
C ALA A 103 7.26 -5.52 15.38
N TYR A 104 7.57 -6.35 16.37
CA TYR A 104 8.01 -7.74 16.14
C TYR A 104 6.91 -8.58 15.49
N PHE A 105 5.67 -8.46 15.98
CA PHE A 105 4.53 -9.19 15.42
C PHE A 105 4.25 -8.82 13.97
N THR A 106 4.49 -7.57 13.56
CA THR A 106 4.47 -7.19 12.15
C THR A 106 5.49 -8.00 11.33
N GLY A 107 6.70 -8.18 11.85
CA GLY A 107 7.75 -8.98 11.21
C GLY A 107 7.34 -10.44 11.06
N LEU A 108 6.89 -11.05 12.15
CA LEU A 108 6.45 -12.46 12.19
C LEU A 108 5.25 -12.70 11.26
N ALA A 109 4.26 -11.80 11.26
CA ALA A 109 3.10 -11.91 10.36
C ALA A 109 3.50 -11.81 8.88
N ASN A 110 4.48 -10.95 8.56
CA ASN A 110 5.00 -10.85 7.21
C ASN A 110 5.80 -12.10 6.80
N ALA A 111 6.49 -12.78 7.74
CA ALA A 111 7.18 -14.03 7.47
C ALA A 111 6.17 -15.17 7.23
N ALA A 112 5.18 -15.33 8.10
CA ALA A 112 4.10 -16.30 7.93
C ALA A 112 3.43 -16.16 6.55
N ALA A 113 3.02 -14.94 6.20
CA ALA A 113 2.41 -14.69 4.88
C ALA A 113 3.36 -14.95 3.71
N ALA A 114 4.68 -14.76 3.88
CA ALA A 114 5.65 -15.06 2.84
C ALA A 114 5.79 -16.57 2.61
N PHE A 115 5.81 -17.38 3.67
CA PHE A 115 5.81 -18.83 3.58
C PHE A 115 4.49 -19.38 3.02
N ASP A 116 3.34 -18.85 3.43
CA ASP A 116 2.03 -19.21 2.86
C ASP A 116 1.99 -18.94 1.34
N ASN A 117 2.51 -17.77 0.91
CA ASN A 117 2.60 -17.43 -0.51
C ASN A 117 3.55 -18.36 -1.28
N TYR A 118 4.65 -18.79 -0.67
CA TYR A 118 5.55 -19.76 -1.25
C TYR A 118 4.89 -21.14 -1.38
N ALA A 119 4.29 -21.64 -0.31
CA ALA A 119 3.61 -22.94 -0.29
C ALA A 119 2.48 -23.00 -1.33
N THR A 120 1.59 -21.99 -1.37
CA THR A 120 0.52 -21.90 -2.37
C THR A 120 1.04 -21.74 -3.79
N SER A 121 2.19 -21.07 -3.97
CA SER A 121 2.85 -20.96 -5.28
C SER A 121 3.45 -22.29 -5.74
N LYS A 122 4.07 -23.04 -4.81
CA LYS A 122 4.60 -24.39 -5.09
C LYS A 122 3.48 -25.37 -5.48
N GLN A 123 2.31 -25.25 -4.84
CA GLN A 123 1.11 -26.07 -5.14
C GLN A 123 0.36 -25.62 -6.40
N GLY A 124 0.79 -24.57 -7.11
CA GLY A 124 0.08 -24.05 -8.29
C GLY A 124 -1.22 -23.30 -7.96
N LYS A 125 -1.61 -23.18 -6.69
CA LYS A 125 -2.88 -22.55 -6.25
C LYS A 125 -2.84 -21.03 -6.23
N ARG A 126 -1.66 -20.41 -6.39
CA ARG A 126 -1.49 -18.97 -6.35
C ARG A 126 -1.70 -18.34 -7.72
N ARG A 127 -2.58 -17.34 -7.82
CA ARG A 127 -2.71 -16.51 -9.02
C ARG A 127 -1.52 -15.57 -9.17
N GLY A 128 -0.99 -15.41 -10.38
CA GLY A 128 0.11 -14.51 -10.72
C GLY A 128 1.48 -15.20 -10.77
N LYS A 129 2.57 -14.41 -10.79
CA LYS A 129 3.94 -14.92 -10.95
C LYS A 129 4.33 -15.89 -9.83
N LYS A 130 5.12 -16.91 -10.17
CA LYS A 130 5.69 -17.85 -9.19
C LYS A 130 6.51 -17.09 -8.14
N VAL A 131 6.37 -17.51 -6.89
CA VAL A 131 7.06 -16.94 -5.72
C VAL A 131 8.02 -17.99 -5.19
N GLY A 132 9.29 -17.62 -5.07
CA GLY A 132 10.32 -18.46 -4.46
C GLY A 132 10.30 -18.41 -2.93
N MET A 133 11.19 -19.19 -2.32
CA MET A 133 11.36 -19.24 -0.86
C MET A 133 11.61 -17.85 -0.27
N PRO A 134 11.07 -17.53 0.92
CA PRO A 134 11.30 -16.27 1.59
C PRO A 134 12.78 -15.98 1.80
N ARG A 135 13.21 -14.75 1.51
CA ARG A 135 14.61 -14.30 1.65
C ARG A 135 14.76 -13.30 2.77
N PHE A 136 15.94 -13.23 3.37
CA PHE A 136 16.28 -12.20 4.35
C PHE A 136 16.16 -10.79 3.78
N LYS A 137 15.67 -9.88 4.62
CA LYS A 137 15.54 -8.45 4.30
C LYS A 137 16.76 -7.68 4.81
N SER A 138 17.54 -7.11 3.91
CA SER A 138 18.66 -6.26 4.30
C SER A 138 18.18 -4.91 4.85
N LYS A 139 18.91 -4.32 5.79
CA LYS A 139 18.63 -2.99 6.37
C LYS A 139 18.51 -1.91 5.28
N ARG A 140 19.30 -2.00 4.23
CA ARG A 140 19.35 -1.02 3.14
C ARG A 140 18.16 -1.11 2.17
N LYS A 141 17.59 -2.31 1.95
CA LYS A 141 16.54 -2.54 0.94
C LYS A 141 15.15 -2.72 1.57
N ALA A 142 15.07 -3.01 2.87
CA ALA A 142 13.80 -3.21 3.54
C ALA A 142 12.98 -1.92 3.55
N ARG A 143 11.70 -2.05 3.27
CA ARG A 143 10.75 -0.94 3.46
C ARG A 143 10.57 -0.71 4.95
N LEU A 144 10.73 0.54 5.38
CA LEU A 144 10.45 0.93 6.76
C LEU A 144 8.94 1.00 6.94
N SER A 145 8.38 0.01 7.62
CA SER A 145 6.95 -0.06 7.94
C SER A 145 6.72 -0.92 9.17
N CYS A 146 5.82 -0.46 10.04
CA CYS A 146 5.38 -1.16 11.23
C CYS A 146 3.88 -0.96 11.42
N ARG A 147 3.15 -2.03 11.77
CA ARG A 147 1.70 -1.99 12.02
C ARG A 147 1.44 -2.20 13.51
N PHE A 148 0.52 -1.42 14.04
CA PHE A 148 0.00 -1.50 15.39
C PHE A 148 -1.46 -1.94 15.34
N THR A 149 -1.82 -2.98 16.07
CA THR A 149 -3.19 -3.52 16.16
C THR A 149 -3.74 -3.45 17.57
N THR A 150 -2.87 -3.24 18.56
CA THR A 150 -3.22 -3.11 19.98
C THR A 150 -2.46 -1.95 20.61
N GLY A 151 -2.87 -1.56 21.82
CA GLY A 151 -2.31 -0.44 22.56
C GLY A 151 -2.94 0.89 22.17
N THR A 152 -2.37 1.98 22.63
CA THR A 152 -2.91 3.33 22.41
C THR A 152 -2.73 3.75 20.96
N ILE A 153 -3.80 3.64 20.17
CA ILE A 153 -3.84 4.08 18.77
C ILE A 153 -5.00 5.06 18.64
N ARG A 154 -4.69 6.35 18.52
CA ARG A 154 -5.72 7.38 18.41
C ARG A 154 -5.27 8.60 17.61
N VAL A 155 -6.25 9.36 17.18
CA VAL A 155 -6.08 10.74 16.74
C VAL A 155 -6.44 11.65 17.92
N GLU A 156 -5.59 12.62 18.22
CA GLU A 156 -5.82 13.50 19.37
C GLU A 156 -6.97 14.49 19.09
N PRO A 157 -7.71 14.90 20.15
CA PRO A 157 -8.88 15.75 20.02
C PRO A 157 -8.64 17.07 19.27
N GLY A 158 -7.43 17.63 19.34
CA GLY A 158 -7.05 18.84 18.60
C GLY A 158 -6.89 18.65 17.10
N GLY A 159 -7.02 17.41 16.58
CA GLY A 159 -7.02 17.14 15.15
C GLY A 159 -5.70 17.35 14.42
N ARG A 160 -4.59 17.57 15.15
CA ARG A 160 -3.26 17.84 14.58
C ARG A 160 -2.19 16.85 15.05
N HIS A 161 -2.58 15.86 15.85
CA HIS A 161 -1.65 14.88 16.41
C HIS A 161 -2.24 13.47 16.33
N ALA A 162 -1.36 12.48 16.24
CA ALA A 162 -1.67 11.06 16.22
C ALA A 162 -0.76 10.33 17.21
N THR A 163 -1.33 9.47 18.05
CA THR A 163 -0.62 8.70 19.07
C THR A 163 -0.54 7.24 18.67
N GLN A 164 0.65 6.65 18.80
CA GLN A 164 0.91 5.23 18.59
C GLN A 164 1.71 4.64 19.76
N PRO A 165 1.53 3.35 20.05
CA PRO A 165 2.20 2.68 21.17
C PRO A 165 3.71 2.83 21.14
N ARG A 166 4.31 3.27 22.24
CA ARG A 166 5.76 3.49 22.41
C ARG A 166 6.41 4.53 21.47
N LEU A 167 5.64 5.11 20.55
CA LEU A 167 6.09 6.22 19.70
C LEU A 167 5.62 7.57 20.25
N GLY A 168 4.59 7.54 21.13
CA GLY A 168 3.96 8.73 21.68
C GLY A 168 3.14 9.51 20.65
N THR A 169 2.92 10.77 20.94
CA THR A 169 2.09 11.67 20.16
C THR A 169 2.95 12.43 19.15
N THR A 170 2.68 12.19 17.87
CA THR A 170 3.40 12.82 16.75
C THR A 170 2.49 13.78 16.01
N ARG A 171 3.01 14.95 15.64
CA ARG A 171 2.31 15.94 14.83
C ARG A 171 2.01 15.41 13.44
N VAL A 172 0.85 15.75 12.89
CA VAL A 172 0.47 15.47 11.49
C VAL A 172 0.39 16.77 10.69
N HIS A 173 0.74 16.69 9.40
CA HIS A 173 0.74 17.87 8.53
C HIS A 173 -0.68 18.32 8.19
N GLU A 174 -1.57 17.36 7.88
CA GLU A 174 -2.94 17.65 7.48
C GLU A 174 -3.90 17.59 8.69
N PRO A 175 -4.98 18.38 8.70
CA PRO A 175 -6.05 18.22 9.68
C PRO A 175 -6.68 16.84 9.59
N THR A 176 -6.92 16.21 10.74
CA THR A 176 -7.53 14.87 10.79
C THR A 176 -9.06 14.93 10.92
N ALA A 177 -9.69 16.06 10.64
CA ALA A 177 -11.12 16.29 10.81
C ALA A 177 -12.00 15.22 10.14
N LYS A 178 -11.62 14.78 8.93
CA LYS A 178 -12.32 13.71 8.19
C LYS A 178 -12.38 12.37 8.94
N LEU A 179 -11.41 12.09 9.80
CA LEU A 179 -11.40 10.90 10.64
C LEU A 179 -11.99 11.20 12.03
N LEU A 180 -11.64 12.34 12.59
CA LEU A 180 -12.02 12.72 13.95
C LEU A 180 -13.54 12.92 14.09
N GLY A 181 -14.21 13.50 13.10
CA GLY A 181 -15.66 13.69 13.10
C GLY A 181 -16.45 12.37 13.27
N PRO A 182 -16.29 11.38 12.41
CA PRO A 182 -16.92 10.08 12.57
C PRO A 182 -16.54 9.34 13.86
N LEU A 183 -15.28 9.47 14.34
CA LEU A 183 -14.86 8.89 15.63
C LEU A 183 -15.60 9.51 16.81
N ARG A 184 -15.73 10.85 16.86
CA ARG A 184 -16.47 11.56 17.92
C ARG A 184 -17.95 11.23 17.92
N ALA A 185 -18.52 11.04 16.74
CA ALA A 185 -19.91 10.68 16.57
C ALA A 185 -20.21 9.18 16.84
N GLY A 186 -19.23 8.39 17.27
CA GLY A 186 -19.40 6.95 17.48
C GLY A 186 -19.65 6.14 16.20
N ARG A 187 -19.54 6.78 15.02
CA ARG A 187 -19.80 6.16 13.71
C ARG A 187 -18.57 5.53 13.07
N ALA A 188 -17.44 5.55 13.77
CA ALA A 188 -16.20 4.93 13.31
C ALA A 188 -15.37 4.40 14.47
N ARG A 189 -14.56 3.36 14.20
CA ARG A 189 -13.54 2.86 15.14
C ARG A 189 -12.24 2.55 14.44
N ILE A 190 -11.11 2.83 15.08
CA ILE A 190 -9.79 2.51 14.56
C ILE A 190 -9.50 1.04 14.82
N LEU A 191 -9.20 0.29 13.76
CA LEU A 191 -8.83 -1.13 13.82
C LEU A 191 -7.32 -1.32 13.92
N SER A 192 -6.55 -0.44 13.31
CA SER A 192 -5.08 -0.49 13.34
C SER A 192 -4.47 0.79 12.80
N ALA A 193 -3.20 1.02 13.13
CA ALA A 193 -2.39 2.05 12.49
C ALA A 193 -1.14 1.43 11.87
N THR A 194 -0.76 1.87 10.68
CA THR A 194 0.50 1.47 10.04
C THR A 194 1.34 2.71 9.82
N VAL A 195 2.53 2.75 10.43
CA VAL A 195 3.52 3.78 10.13
C VAL A 195 4.41 3.31 8.99
N ARG A 196 4.79 4.25 8.11
CA ARG A 196 5.61 3.94 6.94
C ARG A 196 6.44 5.13 6.51
N HIS A 197 7.70 4.86 6.16
CA HIS A 197 8.56 5.86 5.54
C HIS A 197 8.56 5.69 4.03
N GLU A 198 8.16 6.74 3.33
CA GLU A 198 8.14 6.78 1.86
C GLU A 198 8.75 8.08 1.35
N ARG A 199 9.71 7.96 0.44
CA ARG A 199 10.29 9.10 -0.30
C ARG A 199 10.73 10.27 0.60
N GLY A 200 11.32 9.94 1.76
CA GLY A 200 11.84 10.93 2.70
C GLY A 200 10.81 11.54 3.65
N ARG A 201 9.62 10.95 3.78
CA ARG A 201 8.57 11.39 4.70
C ARG A 201 7.94 10.21 5.42
N TRP A 202 7.56 10.40 6.68
CA TRP A 202 6.79 9.44 7.45
C TRP A 202 5.30 9.65 7.24
N PHE A 203 4.57 8.56 7.23
CA PHE A 203 3.12 8.53 7.15
C PHE A 203 2.56 7.59 8.20
N VAL A 204 1.39 7.93 8.74
CA VAL A 204 0.52 7.00 9.46
C VAL A 204 -0.72 6.74 8.61
N SER A 205 -1.11 5.48 8.50
CA SER A 205 -2.36 5.07 7.86
C SER A 205 -3.21 4.33 8.86
N PHE A 206 -4.35 4.91 9.24
CA PHE A 206 -5.34 4.28 10.09
C PHE A 206 -6.27 3.43 9.25
N GLN A 207 -6.42 2.17 9.60
CA GLN A 207 -7.48 1.33 9.09
C GLN A 207 -8.67 1.49 10.02
N VAL A 208 -9.77 1.95 9.51
CA VAL A 208 -10.95 2.37 10.27
C VAL A 208 -12.17 1.64 9.75
N GLU A 209 -12.95 1.07 10.64
CA GLU A 209 -14.30 0.64 10.35
C GLU A 209 -15.22 1.84 10.56
N THR A 210 -15.94 2.23 9.54
CA THR A 210 -16.82 3.42 9.56
C THR A 210 -18.18 3.07 8.97
N ALA A 211 -19.23 3.70 9.49
CA ALA A 211 -20.55 3.57 8.92
C ALA A 211 -20.52 3.93 7.43
N ARG A 212 -21.20 3.13 6.63
CA ARG A 212 -21.30 3.38 5.18
C ARG A 212 -22.19 4.58 4.95
N GLU A 213 -21.58 5.70 4.54
CA GLU A 213 -22.35 6.84 4.07
C GLU A 213 -22.83 6.55 2.63
N ILE A 214 -24.12 6.32 2.48
CA ILE A 214 -24.75 6.25 1.16
C ILE A 214 -24.95 7.70 0.73
N ARG A 215 -24.10 8.20 -0.15
CA ARG A 215 -24.29 9.50 -0.79
C ARG A 215 -25.43 9.36 -1.79
N ARG A 216 -26.42 10.24 -1.70
CA ARG A 216 -27.44 10.35 -2.76
C ARG A 216 -26.75 10.86 -4.02
N VAL A 217 -26.97 10.17 -5.12
CA VAL A 217 -26.55 10.61 -6.45
C VAL A 217 -27.45 11.77 -6.85
N THR A 218 -26.88 12.85 -7.41
CA THR A 218 -27.64 14.07 -7.74
C THR A 218 -28.55 13.87 -8.94
N ARG A 219 -28.10 13.06 -9.92
CA ARG A 219 -28.83 12.75 -11.17
C ARG A 219 -28.89 11.20 -11.33
N PRO A 220 -29.76 10.52 -10.54
CA PRO A 220 -29.76 9.05 -10.46
C PRO A 220 -30.16 8.38 -11.76
N ASP A 221 -31.03 9.02 -12.55
CA ASP A 221 -31.61 8.50 -13.80
C ASP A 221 -30.76 8.85 -15.04
N VAL A 222 -29.66 9.60 -14.84
CA VAL A 222 -28.79 10.03 -15.93
C VAL A 222 -27.58 9.15 -16.03
N ALA A 223 -27.34 8.59 -17.21
CA ALA A 223 -26.13 7.87 -17.55
C ALA A 223 -25.07 8.81 -18.15
N VAL A 224 -23.78 8.59 -17.85
CA VAL A 224 -22.67 9.33 -18.45
C VAL A 224 -21.66 8.37 -19.07
N GLY A 225 -21.30 8.62 -20.33
CA GLY A 225 -20.18 8.02 -21.04
C GLY A 225 -18.89 8.82 -20.81
N ILE A 226 -17.79 8.14 -20.55
CA ILE A 226 -16.47 8.77 -20.32
C ILE A 226 -15.48 8.25 -21.36
N ASP A 227 -15.06 9.12 -22.27
CA ASP A 227 -13.93 8.91 -23.16
C ASP A 227 -12.65 9.47 -22.52
N LEU A 228 -11.58 8.65 -22.46
CA LEU A 228 -10.32 8.98 -21.80
C LEU A 228 -9.22 9.28 -22.83
N GLY A 229 -8.68 10.49 -22.77
CA GLY A 229 -7.68 10.96 -23.71
C GLY A 229 -6.40 11.51 -23.08
N VAL A 230 -5.34 11.60 -23.87
CA VAL A 230 -4.05 12.17 -23.47
C VAL A 230 -4.01 13.69 -23.67
N LYS A 231 -4.70 14.22 -24.69
CA LYS A 231 -4.80 15.66 -24.98
C LYS A 231 -5.79 16.30 -23.98
N THR A 232 -6.95 15.78 -23.90
CA THR A 232 -8.00 16.01 -22.91
C THR A 232 -8.05 14.82 -21.98
N LEU A 233 -8.16 15.01 -20.65
CA LEU A 233 -8.14 13.89 -19.71
C LEU A 233 -9.36 13.00 -19.82
N ALA A 234 -10.53 13.65 -19.95
CA ALA A 234 -11.80 12.97 -20.16
C ALA A 234 -12.78 13.87 -20.91
N VAL A 235 -13.61 13.28 -21.74
CA VAL A 235 -14.82 13.88 -22.27
C VAL A 235 -16.00 13.10 -21.70
N LEU A 236 -16.91 13.79 -21.06
CA LEU A 236 -18.12 13.24 -20.48
C LEU A 236 -19.31 13.62 -21.39
N ALA A 237 -20.03 12.63 -21.86
CA ALA A 237 -21.28 12.83 -22.58
C ALA A 237 -22.41 12.11 -21.83
N ASP A 238 -23.42 12.83 -21.39
CA ASP A 238 -24.52 12.24 -20.65
C ASP A 238 -25.76 11.94 -21.54
N SER A 239 -26.69 11.17 -20.98
CA SER A 239 -27.91 10.76 -21.71
C SER A 239 -28.89 11.89 -21.98
N THR A 240 -28.65 13.11 -21.47
CA THR A 240 -29.44 14.32 -21.77
C THR A 240 -28.83 15.14 -22.90
N GLY A 241 -27.66 14.71 -23.43
CA GLY A 241 -26.95 15.41 -24.50
C GLY A 241 -25.94 16.45 -24.02
N GLU A 242 -25.73 16.58 -22.67
CA GLU A 242 -24.72 17.49 -22.14
C GLU A 242 -23.31 16.90 -22.34
N ILE A 243 -22.39 17.71 -22.88
CA ILE A 243 -20.99 17.33 -23.10
C ILE A 243 -20.10 18.22 -22.25
N ARG A 244 -19.25 17.59 -21.40
CA ARG A 244 -18.27 18.29 -20.59
C ARG A 244 -16.85 17.77 -20.88
N THR A 245 -15.94 18.70 -21.05
CA THR A 245 -14.53 18.41 -21.31
C THR A 245 -13.68 18.67 -20.08
N ILE A 246 -12.93 17.66 -19.65
CA ILE A 246 -12.02 17.74 -18.50
C ILE A 246 -10.59 17.86 -19.01
N ALA A 247 -9.98 19.01 -18.78
CA ALA A 247 -8.61 19.29 -19.21
C ALA A 247 -7.59 18.34 -18.54
N ASN A 248 -6.59 17.89 -19.28
CA ASN A 248 -5.51 17.12 -18.71
C ASN A 248 -4.48 18.05 -18.02
N PRO A 249 -4.30 17.98 -16.69
CA PRO A 249 -3.41 18.88 -15.96
C PRO A 249 -1.91 18.65 -16.23
N ARG A 250 -1.54 17.55 -16.90
CA ARG A 250 -0.17 17.22 -17.35
C ARG A 250 0.89 17.46 -16.26
N HIS A 251 0.64 16.98 -15.04
CA HIS A 251 1.47 17.25 -13.87
C HIS A 251 2.95 16.86 -14.05
N LEU A 252 3.24 15.78 -14.80
CA LEU A 252 4.60 15.37 -15.09
C LEU A 252 5.28 16.34 -16.07
N ASP A 253 4.60 16.76 -17.12
CA ASP A 253 5.17 17.69 -18.12
C ASP A 253 5.52 19.02 -17.46
N THR A 254 4.68 19.54 -16.60
CA THR A 254 4.96 20.74 -15.79
C THR A 254 6.21 20.56 -14.89
N ALA A 255 6.41 19.36 -14.35
CA ALA A 255 7.55 19.07 -13.48
C ALA A 255 8.85 18.67 -14.24
N LEU A 256 8.80 18.45 -15.56
CA LEU A 256 9.93 17.88 -16.32
C LEU A 256 11.21 18.69 -16.21
N ARG A 257 11.13 20.02 -16.25
CA ARG A 257 12.30 20.91 -16.10
C ARG A 257 13.00 20.67 -14.76
N HIS A 258 12.23 20.62 -13.66
CA HIS A 258 12.75 20.35 -12.32
C HIS A 258 13.31 18.92 -12.20
N LEU A 259 12.66 17.94 -12.80
CA LEU A 259 13.11 16.55 -12.81
C LEU A 259 14.42 16.38 -13.59
N ARG A 260 14.54 17.00 -14.76
CA ARG A 260 15.79 16.99 -15.56
C ARG A 260 16.94 17.61 -14.77
N ARG A 261 16.72 18.79 -14.17
CA ARG A 261 17.73 19.45 -13.34
C ARG A 261 18.14 18.59 -12.13
N ALA A 262 17.18 18.03 -11.40
CA ALA A 262 17.45 17.16 -10.26
C ALA A 262 18.16 15.86 -10.64
N SER A 263 17.81 15.28 -11.80
CA SER A 263 18.47 14.08 -12.34
C SER A 263 19.90 14.36 -12.75
N HIS A 264 20.15 15.49 -13.42
CA HIS A 264 21.50 15.93 -13.81
C HIS A 264 22.40 16.20 -12.57
N ILE A 265 21.86 16.81 -11.51
CA ILE A 265 22.60 16.97 -10.25
C ILE A 265 22.92 15.60 -9.62
N ALA A 266 22.03 14.63 -9.70
CA ALA A 266 22.25 13.30 -9.14
C ALA A 266 23.25 12.48 -9.98
N SER A 267 23.21 12.56 -11.33
CA SER A 267 24.10 11.79 -12.21
C SER A 267 25.56 12.18 -12.08
N ARG A 268 25.85 13.44 -11.75
CA ARG A 268 27.23 13.94 -11.52
C ARG A 268 27.84 13.49 -10.19
N ARG A 269 27.12 12.67 -9.40
CA ARG A 269 27.58 12.24 -8.08
C ARG A 269 27.76 10.73 -8.05
N ARG A 270 28.71 10.26 -7.24
CA ARG A 270 28.99 8.84 -7.07
C ARG A 270 27.75 8.11 -6.54
N GLY A 271 27.02 7.47 -7.45
CA GLY A 271 25.83 6.67 -7.18
C GLY A 271 26.16 5.23 -6.76
N PRO A 272 25.15 4.43 -6.44
CA PRO A 272 25.34 3.01 -6.17
C PRO A 272 25.62 2.27 -7.48
N ASP A 273 26.63 1.43 -7.50
CA ASP A 273 26.86 0.47 -8.58
C ASP A 273 26.71 -0.95 -8.03
N ARG A 274 25.89 -1.76 -8.69
CA ARG A 274 25.64 -3.14 -8.30
C ARG A 274 26.72 -4.10 -8.75
N ARG A 275 27.41 -3.80 -9.86
CA ARG A 275 28.47 -4.64 -10.41
C ARG A 275 29.70 -4.59 -9.51
N THR A 276 30.11 -3.38 -9.13
CA THR A 276 31.30 -3.13 -8.31
C THR A 276 31.03 -3.14 -6.81
N GLY A 277 29.76 -3.27 -6.38
CA GLY A 277 29.40 -3.15 -4.97
C GLY A 277 29.47 -1.72 -4.42
N GLN A 278 29.76 -0.72 -5.27
CA GLN A 278 29.95 0.67 -4.88
C GLN A 278 28.75 1.21 -4.09
N LYS A 279 29.01 1.76 -2.91
CA LYS A 279 28.02 2.47 -2.09
C LYS A 279 27.82 3.89 -2.61
N PRO A 280 26.59 4.45 -2.56
CA PRO A 280 26.34 5.83 -2.93
C PRO A 280 27.02 6.79 -1.97
N SER A 281 27.50 7.92 -2.48
CA SER A 281 27.97 9.03 -1.65
C SER A 281 26.79 9.72 -0.95
N LYS A 282 27.02 10.32 0.22
CA LYS A 282 26.01 11.12 0.92
C LYS A 282 25.46 12.29 0.09
N ARG A 283 26.34 12.87 -0.76
CA ARG A 283 25.93 13.92 -1.72
C ARG A 283 24.95 13.38 -2.78
N TRP A 284 25.17 12.16 -3.26
CA TRP A 284 24.23 11.49 -4.17
C TRP A 284 22.90 11.17 -3.48
N GLU A 285 22.93 10.65 -2.26
CA GLU A 285 21.71 10.34 -1.49
C GLU A 285 20.86 11.59 -1.30
N LYS A 286 21.49 12.73 -0.94
CA LYS A 286 20.80 14.03 -0.81
C LYS A 286 20.18 14.50 -2.12
N ALA A 287 20.93 14.40 -3.24
CA ALA A 287 20.43 14.76 -4.57
C ALA A 287 19.30 13.84 -5.02
N ASN A 288 19.43 12.53 -4.82
CA ASN A 288 18.41 11.56 -5.15
C ASN A 288 17.13 11.75 -4.31
N THR A 289 17.26 12.11 -3.04
CA THR A 289 16.12 12.46 -2.19
C THR A 289 15.35 13.67 -2.74
N ARG A 290 16.06 14.71 -3.21
CA ARG A 290 15.42 15.87 -3.86
C ARG A 290 14.67 15.47 -5.13
N ARG A 291 15.29 14.66 -6.00
CA ARG A 291 14.64 14.11 -7.20
C ARG A 291 13.38 13.33 -6.86
N ASN A 292 13.45 12.45 -5.85
CA ASN A 292 12.32 11.64 -5.41
C ASN A 292 11.18 12.50 -4.83
N LYS A 293 11.47 13.63 -4.18
CA LYS A 293 10.44 14.58 -3.72
C LYS A 293 9.65 15.19 -4.88
N VAL A 294 10.31 15.51 -6.01
CA VAL A 294 9.61 16.01 -7.21
C VAL A 294 8.67 14.94 -7.78
N HIS A 295 9.16 13.71 -7.95
CA HIS A 295 8.30 12.60 -8.38
C HIS A 295 7.11 12.37 -7.45
N HIS A 296 7.33 12.49 -6.14
CA HIS A 296 6.26 12.33 -5.15
C HIS A 296 5.20 13.42 -5.27
N ARG A 297 5.63 14.69 -5.47
CA ARG A 297 4.70 15.80 -5.68
C ARG A 297 3.82 15.56 -6.91
N VAL A 298 4.42 15.17 -8.04
CA VAL A 298 3.68 14.83 -9.27
C VAL A 298 2.67 13.71 -9.02
N ALA A 299 3.11 12.63 -8.35
CA ALA A 299 2.22 11.52 -8.04
C ALA A 299 1.05 11.93 -7.13
N ASN A 300 1.27 12.81 -6.15
CA ASN A 300 0.22 13.29 -5.26
C ASN A 300 -0.78 14.19 -6.00
N LEU A 301 -0.28 15.15 -6.79
CA LEU A 301 -1.14 16.03 -7.60
C LEU A 301 -2.02 15.23 -8.56
N ARG A 302 -1.45 14.25 -9.25
CA ARG A 302 -2.20 13.34 -10.11
C ARG A 302 -3.26 12.58 -9.33
N THR A 303 -2.89 11.96 -8.22
CA THR A 303 -3.82 11.21 -7.39
C THR A 303 -4.97 12.08 -6.90
N ASP A 304 -4.70 13.32 -6.46
CA ASP A 304 -5.71 14.27 -6.02
C ASP A 304 -6.68 14.65 -7.15
N ALA A 305 -6.15 15.00 -8.33
CA ALA A 305 -6.96 15.34 -9.49
C ALA A 305 -7.89 14.18 -9.91
N LEU A 306 -7.36 12.94 -9.98
CA LEU A 306 -8.13 11.76 -10.33
C LEU A 306 -9.19 11.44 -9.26
N HIS A 307 -8.86 11.61 -7.98
CA HIS A 307 -9.84 11.42 -6.91
C HIS A 307 -10.97 12.45 -6.97
N LYS A 308 -10.67 13.71 -7.27
CA LYS A 308 -11.68 14.76 -7.42
C LYS A 308 -12.60 14.45 -8.60
N LEU A 309 -12.04 14.16 -9.78
CA LEU A 309 -12.79 13.80 -10.97
C LEU A 309 -13.73 12.61 -10.71
N THR A 310 -13.18 11.49 -10.29
CA THR A 310 -13.98 10.27 -10.12
C THR A 310 -14.99 10.37 -8.98
N THR A 311 -14.72 11.21 -7.94
CA THR A 311 -15.70 11.49 -6.88
C THR A 311 -16.83 12.37 -7.37
N ALA A 312 -16.54 13.39 -8.17
CA ALA A 312 -17.57 14.25 -8.78
C ALA A 312 -18.49 13.43 -9.68
N VAL A 313 -17.92 12.65 -10.60
CA VAL A 313 -18.69 11.80 -11.52
C VAL A 313 -19.58 10.79 -10.76
N THR A 314 -19.05 10.06 -9.80
CA THR A 314 -19.83 9.07 -9.05
C THR A 314 -20.82 9.66 -8.05
N ALA A 315 -20.70 10.94 -7.71
CA ALA A 315 -21.67 11.65 -6.88
C ALA A 315 -22.80 12.25 -7.72
N GLU A 316 -22.56 12.48 -8.99
CA GLU A 316 -23.52 13.14 -9.89
C GLU A 316 -24.39 12.15 -10.65
N PHE A 317 -23.82 11.13 -11.27
CA PHE A 317 -24.51 10.24 -12.21
C PHE A 317 -24.85 8.88 -11.60
N GLY A 318 -26.06 8.36 -11.93
CA GLY A 318 -26.51 7.05 -11.48
C GLY A 318 -25.83 5.91 -12.22
N THR A 319 -25.53 6.10 -13.51
CA THR A 319 -24.80 5.12 -14.33
C THR A 319 -23.57 5.77 -14.95
N VAL A 320 -22.42 5.10 -14.82
CA VAL A 320 -21.14 5.56 -15.41
C VAL A 320 -20.63 4.47 -16.34
N VAL A 321 -20.43 4.83 -17.61
CA VAL A 321 -19.86 3.97 -18.65
C VAL A 321 -18.49 4.48 -19.02
N VAL A 322 -17.50 3.60 -19.08
CA VAL A 322 -16.13 3.98 -19.45
C VAL A 322 -15.51 2.87 -20.31
N GLU A 323 -14.65 3.22 -21.26
CA GLU A 323 -13.96 2.25 -22.10
C GLU A 323 -13.04 1.31 -21.32
N ASP A 324 -13.06 0.03 -21.72
CA ASP A 324 -12.07 -0.95 -21.24
C ASP A 324 -10.74 -0.83 -21.99
N LEU A 325 -9.94 0.15 -21.60
CA LEU A 325 -8.66 0.44 -22.23
C LEU A 325 -7.59 -0.60 -21.87
N ASN A 326 -6.95 -1.19 -22.87
CA ASN A 326 -5.75 -1.98 -22.67
C ASN A 326 -4.55 -1.07 -22.31
N VAL A 327 -4.57 -0.49 -21.11
CA VAL A 327 -3.54 0.44 -20.62
C VAL A 327 -2.14 -0.20 -20.65
N ALA A 328 -2.03 -1.51 -20.40
CA ALA A 328 -0.75 -2.21 -20.44
C ALA A 328 -0.17 -2.27 -21.86
N GLY A 329 -1.01 -2.47 -22.87
CA GLY A 329 -0.65 -2.38 -24.28
C GLY A 329 -0.26 -0.96 -24.69
N MET A 330 -1.06 0.03 -24.30
CA MET A 330 -0.81 1.44 -24.57
C MET A 330 0.53 1.94 -24.00
N LEU A 331 0.95 1.43 -22.83
CA LEU A 331 2.23 1.78 -22.20
C LEU A 331 3.45 1.21 -22.94
N ARG A 332 3.29 0.30 -23.91
CA ARG A 332 4.38 -0.18 -24.78
C ARG A 332 4.73 0.82 -25.88
N ASN A 333 3.82 1.73 -26.22
CA ASN A 333 4.10 2.80 -27.19
C ASN A 333 5.07 3.83 -26.59
N ARG A 334 6.31 3.84 -27.08
CA ARG A 334 7.40 4.69 -26.55
C ARG A 334 7.11 6.19 -26.64
N HIS A 335 6.34 6.64 -27.61
CA HIS A 335 5.99 8.04 -27.80
C HIS A 335 4.93 8.54 -26.84
N LEU A 336 3.96 7.68 -26.49
CA LEU A 336 2.80 8.04 -25.67
C LEU A 336 2.89 7.53 -24.21
N ALA A 337 3.71 6.51 -23.92
CA ALA A 337 3.78 5.84 -22.63
C ALA A 337 3.90 6.81 -21.43
N ARG A 338 4.73 7.85 -21.55
CA ARG A 338 4.91 8.85 -20.49
C ARG A 338 3.63 9.63 -20.23
N ARG A 339 2.92 10.06 -21.29
CA ARG A 339 1.67 10.85 -21.17
C ARG A 339 0.54 9.98 -20.68
N ILE A 340 0.42 8.74 -21.15
CA ILE A 340 -0.55 7.74 -20.70
C ILE A 340 -0.34 7.42 -19.21
N ALA A 341 0.92 7.23 -18.79
CA ALA A 341 1.25 7.01 -17.38
C ALA A 341 0.92 8.23 -16.51
N ASP A 342 1.05 9.46 -17.04
CA ASP A 342 0.71 10.69 -16.32
C ASP A 342 -0.80 10.92 -16.27
N ALA A 343 -1.54 10.61 -17.31
CA ALA A 343 -3.00 10.66 -17.32
C ALA A 343 -3.64 9.68 -16.34
N GLY A 344 -3.03 8.49 -16.15
CA GLY A 344 -3.43 7.54 -15.10
C GLY A 344 -4.75 6.81 -15.37
N PHE A 345 -5.03 6.44 -16.61
CA PHE A 345 -6.27 5.77 -17.05
C PHE A 345 -6.64 4.54 -16.20
N GLY A 346 -5.68 3.65 -15.94
CA GLY A 346 -5.93 2.49 -15.08
C GLY A 346 -6.32 2.85 -13.63
N GLU A 347 -5.87 4.00 -13.12
CA GLU A 347 -6.28 4.49 -11.80
C GLU A 347 -7.68 5.09 -11.83
N ILE A 348 -8.08 5.77 -12.91
CA ILE A 348 -9.46 6.25 -13.12
C ILE A 348 -10.41 5.05 -13.10
N GLY A 349 -10.19 4.04 -13.95
CA GLY A 349 -11.01 2.84 -14.00
C GLY A 349 -11.11 2.15 -12.64
N ARG A 350 -9.96 1.95 -11.97
CA ARG A 350 -9.94 1.38 -10.62
C ARG A 350 -10.76 2.20 -9.61
N GLN A 351 -10.71 3.52 -9.68
CA GLN A 351 -11.47 4.39 -8.76
C GLN A 351 -12.97 4.37 -9.06
N LEU A 352 -13.35 4.39 -10.31
CA LEU A 352 -14.75 4.27 -10.73
C LEU A 352 -15.36 2.93 -10.31
N THR A 353 -14.58 1.83 -10.30
CA THR A 353 -15.05 0.50 -9.87
C THR A 353 -15.40 0.43 -8.38
N TYR A 354 -14.68 1.12 -7.48
CA TYR A 354 -14.91 0.98 -6.04
C TYR A 354 -15.64 2.15 -5.39
N LYS A 355 -15.75 3.29 -6.08
CA LYS A 355 -16.38 4.50 -5.53
C LYS A 355 -17.90 4.57 -5.65
N PRO A 356 -18.59 3.87 -6.56
CA PRO A 356 -20.02 3.99 -6.67
C PRO A 356 -20.70 3.84 -5.32
N SER A 357 -21.51 4.84 -4.96
CA SER A 357 -22.31 4.85 -3.74
C SER A 357 -23.76 4.59 -4.16
N GLY A 358 -24.37 3.51 -3.67
CA GLY A 358 -25.74 3.17 -4.02
C GLY A 358 -25.85 2.43 -5.37
N THR A 359 -26.74 2.89 -6.23
CA THR A 359 -27.11 2.25 -7.51
C THR A 359 -26.19 2.55 -8.68
N ALA A 360 -25.15 3.36 -8.51
CA ALA A 360 -24.23 3.70 -9.60
C ALA A 360 -23.53 2.45 -10.13
N ALA A 361 -23.83 2.04 -11.34
CA ALA A 361 -23.18 0.96 -12.05
C ALA A 361 -22.07 1.51 -12.94
N VAL A 362 -20.93 0.84 -12.95
CA VAL A 362 -19.87 1.09 -13.94
C VAL A 362 -19.95 -0.04 -14.95
N SER A 363 -20.36 0.26 -16.17
CA SER A 363 -20.35 -0.70 -17.25
C SER A 363 -19.18 -0.44 -18.20
N TRP A 364 -18.61 -1.52 -18.72
CA TRP A 364 -17.55 -1.50 -19.69
C TRP A 364 -18.12 -2.02 -21.00
N PRO A 365 -18.11 -1.26 -22.11
CA PRO A 365 -18.51 -1.84 -23.37
C PRO A 365 -17.61 -3.01 -23.71
N PRO A 366 -18.16 -4.14 -24.20
CA PRO A 366 -17.36 -5.27 -24.57
C PRO A 366 -16.46 -4.89 -25.75
N THR A 367 -15.15 -5.00 -25.56
CA THR A 367 -14.22 -5.05 -26.71
C THR A 367 -14.55 -6.31 -27.52
N ALA A 368 -14.57 -6.20 -28.85
CA ALA A 368 -14.80 -7.35 -29.70
C ALA A 368 -13.90 -8.53 -29.31
N GLY A 369 -14.48 -9.62 -28.79
CA GLY A 369 -13.77 -10.79 -28.31
C GLY A 369 -13.66 -10.97 -26.79
N SER A 370 -14.20 -10.06 -25.96
CA SER A 370 -14.22 -10.23 -24.50
C SER A 370 -15.50 -10.94 -24.03
N PRO A 371 -15.43 -11.86 -23.04
CA PRO A 371 -16.63 -12.45 -22.47
C PRO A 371 -17.44 -11.38 -21.71
N PRO A 372 -18.77 -11.49 -21.63
CA PRO A 372 -19.63 -10.52 -20.97
C PRO A 372 -19.25 -10.36 -19.49
N PRO A 373 -19.36 -9.14 -18.93
CA PRO A 373 -19.06 -8.89 -17.52
C PRO A 373 -19.98 -9.74 -16.63
N ARG A 374 -19.40 -10.39 -15.63
CA ARG A 374 -20.20 -11.11 -14.62
C ARG A 374 -21.09 -10.11 -13.87
N PRO A 375 -22.38 -10.42 -13.68
CA PRO A 375 -23.26 -9.57 -12.92
C PRO A 375 -22.72 -9.38 -11.50
N VAL A 376 -22.74 -8.13 -11.03
CA VAL A 376 -22.36 -7.78 -9.66
C VAL A 376 -23.42 -8.38 -8.72
N PRO A 377 -23.09 -9.24 -7.76
CA PRO A 377 -24.06 -9.78 -6.81
C PRO A 377 -24.64 -8.64 -5.97
N GLY A 378 -25.93 -8.36 -6.10
CA GLY A 378 -26.61 -7.37 -5.27
C GLY A 378 -27.59 -6.43 -5.98
N ALA A 379 -27.80 -6.56 -7.27
CA ALA A 379 -28.85 -5.82 -7.98
C ALA A 379 -30.07 -6.73 -8.20
N ALA A 380 -30.75 -7.12 -7.12
CA ALA A 380 -32.10 -7.65 -7.18
C ALA A 380 -32.86 -7.13 -5.96
N ARG A 381 -33.83 -6.24 -6.22
CA ARG A 381 -34.95 -5.68 -5.42
C ARG A 381 -34.59 -4.87 -4.19
#